data_a3632dad1ea951ef91c74533dceeb39d
#
_entry.id   a3632dad1ea951ef91c74533dceeb39d
#
_cell.length_a   1.000
_cell.length_b   1.000
_cell.length_c   1.000
_cell.angle_alpha   90.00
_cell.angle_beta   90.00
_cell.angle_gamma   90.00
#
_symmetry.space_group_name_H-M   'P 1'
#
loop_
_entity.id
_entity.type
_entity.pdbx_description
1 polymer ?
#
loop_
_entity_poly.entity_id
_entity_poly.type
_entity_poly.pdbx_seq_one_letter_code
_entity_poly.pdbx_strand_id
1 'polypeptide(L)'
;MKDVYGAEFEVDMSTDYSIRVDTFEAGLDKVRQEQVLCSYTDSKKNFVFDLARDVIMKSSACRLYLQAKYFKIYIDEYQDCDKSMHMLFMYICDTLGIDTFVVGDEKQSIYIWRGAYPEAFKSIWNKPNFHKIFMGDNFRSCRQ
;
A
#
# COMPACT_ATOMS: atom_id res chain seq x y z
N MET A 1 10.71 11.94 -10.33
CA MET A 1 9.67 11.32 -11.20
C MET A 1 9.96 11.42 -12.70
N LYS A 2 10.99 12.14 -13.11
CA LYS A 2 11.36 12.39 -14.52
C LYS A 2 11.52 11.12 -15.37
N ASP A 3 12.18 10.11 -14.85
CA ASP A 3 12.45 8.82 -15.52
C ASP A 3 11.19 7.98 -15.74
N VAL A 4 10.11 8.29 -15.06
CA VAL A 4 8.83 7.56 -15.14
C VAL A 4 7.82 8.28 -16.03
N TYR A 5 7.71 9.60 -15.88
CA TYR A 5 6.67 10.39 -16.56
C TYR A 5 7.21 11.43 -17.56
N GLY A 6 8.53 11.45 -17.78
CA GLY A 6 9.18 12.32 -18.75
C GLY A 6 9.23 13.80 -18.38
N ALA A 7 8.80 14.18 -17.19
CA ALA A 7 8.85 15.54 -16.68
C ALA A 7 9.56 15.62 -15.33
N GLU A 8 10.34 16.69 -15.15
CA GLU A 8 10.93 17.02 -13.84
C GLU A 8 9.92 17.85 -13.05
N PHE A 9 9.41 17.30 -11.95
CA PHE A 9 8.53 18.03 -11.05
C PHE A 9 8.60 17.48 -9.61
N GLU A 10 8.35 18.35 -8.66
CA GLU A 10 8.06 17.98 -7.28
C GLU A 10 6.55 17.94 -7.10
N VAL A 11 6.07 16.94 -6.38
CA VAL A 11 4.66 16.86 -5.99
C VAL A 11 4.52 17.55 -4.66
N ASP A 12 3.59 18.51 -4.57
CA ASP A 12 3.26 19.13 -3.30
C ASP A 12 2.54 18.14 -2.40
N MET A 13 3.26 17.69 -1.36
CA MET A 13 2.75 16.74 -0.38
C MET A 13 1.96 17.43 0.74
N SER A 14 1.93 18.75 0.78
CA SER A 14 1.20 19.53 1.79
C SER A 14 -0.29 19.70 1.45
N THR A 15 -0.71 19.32 0.25
CA THR A 15 -2.11 19.41 -0.17
C THR A 15 -2.99 18.46 0.65
N ASP A 16 -4.21 18.86 0.90
CA ASP A 16 -5.21 18.10 1.64
C ASP A 16 -5.87 16.98 0.82
N TYR A 17 -5.35 16.69 -0.38
CA TYR A 17 -5.91 15.73 -1.35
C TYR A 17 -7.37 16.01 -1.71
N SER A 18 -7.74 17.29 -1.75
CA SER A 18 -9.12 17.72 -2.04
C SER A 18 -9.59 17.40 -3.45
N ILE A 19 -8.64 17.25 -4.40
CA ILE A 19 -8.95 16.91 -5.79
C ILE A 19 -9.41 15.46 -5.86
N ARG A 20 -10.66 15.25 -6.31
CA ARG A 20 -11.26 13.94 -6.48
C ARG A 20 -11.21 13.50 -7.93
N VAL A 21 -10.86 12.23 -8.15
CA VAL A 21 -10.79 11.61 -9.47
C VAL A 21 -11.45 10.22 -9.45
N ASP A 22 -12.02 9.82 -10.59
CA ASP A 22 -12.71 8.53 -10.68
C ASP A 22 -11.76 7.42 -11.15
N THR A 23 -10.72 7.77 -11.92
CA THR A 23 -9.78 6.82 -12.50
C THR A 23 -8.34 7.16 -12.16
N PHE A 24 -7.47 6.15 -12.26
CA PHE A 24 -6.03 6.34 -12.05
C PHE A 24 -5.44 7.27 -13.12
N GLU A 25 -5.85 7.13 -14.37
CA GLU A 25 -5.39 7.93 -15.49
C GLU A 25 -5.71 9.42 -15.29
N ALA A 26 -6.95 9.74 -14.90
CA ALA A 26 -7.33 11.12 -14.59
C ALA A 26 -6.50 11.72 -13.45
N GLY A 27 -6.22 10.93 -12.41
CA GLY A 27 -5.33 11.36 -11.33
C GLY A 27 -3.89 11.54 -11.76
N LEU A 28 -3.40 10.65 -12.61
CA LEU A 28 -2.04 10.75 -13.17
C LEU A 28 -1.87 12.01 -14.04
N ASP A 29 -2.89 12.41 -14.79
CA ASP A 29 -2.89 13.66 -15.57
C ASP A 29 -2.84 14.88 -14.65
N LYS A 30 -3.54 14.85 -13.51
CA LYS A 30 -3.45 15.92 -12.49
C LYS A 30 -2.04 16.01 -11.88
N VAL A 31 -1.45 14.88 -11.55
CA VAL A 31 -0.05 14.83 -11.04
C VAL A 31 0.90 15.45 -12.08
N ARG A 32 0.74 15.15 -13.36
CA ARG A 32 1.61 15.66 -14.44
C ARG A 32 1.43 17.14 -14.72
N GLN A 33 0.20 17.63 -14.74
CA GLN A 33 -0.15 18.97 -15.18
C GLN A 33 -0.12 19.98 -14.03
N GLU A 34 -0.62 19.58 -12.87
CA GLU A 34 -0.83 20.46 -11.74
C GLU A 34 0.14 20.19 -10.57
N GLN A 35 0.93 19.10 -10.65
CA GLN A 35 1.91 18.69 -9.62
C GLN A 35 1.28 18.46 -8.24
N VAL A 36 0.02 18.03 -8.22
CA VAL A 36 -0.74 17.77 -6.98
C VAL A 36 -1.13 16.32 -6.87
N LEU A 37 -1.25 15.84 -5.64
CA LEU A 37 -1.81 14.52 -5.36
C LEU A 37 -3.35 14.61 -5.32
N CYS A 38 -3.97 13.47 -5.64
CA CYS A 38 -5.41 13.33 -5.70
C CYS A 38 -5.89 12.28 -4.71
N SER A 39 -7.20 12.24 -4.51
CA SER A 39 -7.90 11.11 -3.90
C SER A 39 -8.92 10.56 -4.90
N TYR A 40 -9.22 9.27 -4.81
CA TYR A 40 -10.35 8.74 -5.56
C TYR A 40 -11.68 9.24 -5.00
N THR A 41 -12.68 9.39 -5.87
CA THR A 41 -14.06 9.60 -5.48
C THR A 41 -14.57 8.40 -4.66
N ASP A 42 -14.19 7.20 -5.07
CA ASP A 42 -14.40 5.97 -4.29
C ASP A 42 -13.43 5.93 -3.10
N SER A 43 -13.93 6.18 -1.89
CA SER A 43 -13.16 6.18 -0.65
C SER A 43 -12.55 4.82 -0.26
N LYS A 44 -12.92 3.73 -0.96
CA LYS A 44 -12.37 2.39 -0.76
C LYS A 44 -11.06 2.15 -1.53
N LYS A 45 -10.65 3.12 -2.36
CA LYS A 45 -9.42 3.07 -3.13
C LYS A 45 -8.46 4.15 -2.65
N ASN A 46 -7.16 3.91 -2.83
CA ASN A 46 -6.12 4.83 -2.41
C ASN A 46 -5.20 5.19 -3.58
N PHE A 47 -5.38 6.41 -4.11
CA PHE A 47 -4.64 6.89 -5.27
C PHE A 47 -3.12 6.93 -5.01
N VAL A 48 -2.70 7.34 -3.82
CA VAL A 48 -1.26 7.47 -3.49
C VAL A 48 -0.56 6.11 -3.51
N PHE A 49 -1.22 5.05 -3.03
CA PHE A 49 -0.66 3.69 -3.10
C PHE A 49 -0.63 3.14 -4.53
N ASP A 50 -1.64 3.42 -5.34
CA ASP A 50 -1.65 3.05 -6.75
C ASP A 50 -0.57 3.81 -7.53
N LEU A 51 -0.37 5.10 -7.26
CA LEU A 51 0.71 5.91 -7.84
C LEU A 51 2.08 5.37 -7.43
N ALA A 52 2.29 5.09 -6.15
CA ALA A 52 3.55 4.52 -5.65
C ALA A 52 3.87 3.20 -6.34
N ARG A 53 2.88 2.31 -6.47
CA ARG A 53 3.03 1.04 -7.18
C ARG A 53 3.38 1.26 -8.66
N ASP A 54 2.72 2.17 -9.36
CA ASP A 54 2.99 2.48 -10.77
C ASP A 54 4.43 3.01 -10.97
N VAL A 55 4.88 3.92 -10.09
CA VAL A 55 6.26 4.43 -10.10
C VAL A 55 7.26 3.30 -9.91
N ILE A 56 7.08 2.45 -8.92
CA ILE A 56 8.01 1.34 -8.64
C ILE A 56 8.01 0.34 -9.81
N MET A 57 6.86 0.04 -10.39
CA MET A 57 6.76 -0.88 -11.53
C MET A 57 7.47 -0.34 -12.77
N LYS A 58 7.42 0.96 -13.02
CA LYS A 58 7.99 1.60 -14.21
C LYS A 58 9.46 2.00 -14.07
N SER A 59 9.91 2.34 -12.85
CA SER A 59 11.28 2.80 -12.59
C SER A 59 12.19 1.67 -12.09
N SER A 60 13.13 1.27 -12.92
CA SER A 60 14.18 0.32 -12.52
C SER A 60 15.08 0.89 -11.42
N ALA A 61 15.40 2.18 -11.49
CA ALA A 61 16.21 2.87 -10.49
C ALA A 61 15.52 2.84 -9.12
N CYS A 62 14.20 3.07 -9.08
CA CYS A 62 13.41 3.00 -7.85
C CYS A 62 13.43 1.58 -7.26
N ARG A 63 13.25 0.55 -8.09
CA ARG A 63 13.32 -0.86 -7.63
C ARG A 63 14.68 -1.21 -7.04
N LEU A 64 15.76 -0.88 -7.76
CA LEU A 64 17.14 -1.12 -7.28
C LEU A 64 17.43 -0.38 -5.98
N TYR A 65 16.97 0.87 -5.86
CA TYR A 65 17.12 1.63 -4.62
C TYR A 65 16.40 0.97 -3.45
N LEU A 66 15.14 0.55 -3.64
CA LEU A 66 14.37 -0.11 -2.59
C LEU A 66 15.03 -1.44 -2.15
N GLN A 67 15.47 -2.26 -3.11
CA GLN A 67 16.16 -3.53 -2.85
C GLN A 67 17.50 -3.33 -2.13
N ALA A 68 18.25 -2.27 -2.48
CA ALA A 68 19.53 -1.96 -1.84
C ALA A 68 19.35 -1.39 -0.42
N LYS A 69 18.27 -0.67 -0.17
CA LYS A 69 18.04 0.03 1.09
C LYS A 69 17.29 -0.80 2.12
N TYR A 70 16.34 -1.63 1.69
CA TYR A 70 15.46 -2.36 2.59
C TYR A 70 15.59 -3.86 2.37
N PHE A 71 16.01 -4.57 3.42
CA PHE A 71 16.06 -6.04 3.41
C PHE A 71 14.80 -6.66 4.02
N LYS A 72 14.04 -5.86 4.82
CA LYS A 72 12.81 -6.31 5.47
C LYS A 72 11.83 -5.15 5.68
N ILE A 73 10.55 -5.47 5.57
CA ILE A 73 9.43 -4.56 5.86
C ILE A 73 8.56 -5.18 6.95
N TYR A 74 8.14 -4.36 7.89
CA TYR A 74 7.19 -4.71 8.94
C TYR A 74 5.89 -3.96 8.67
N ILE A 75 4.78 -4.69 8.61
CA ILE A 75 3.45 -4.13 8.37
C ILE A 75 2.57 -4.55 9.54
N ASP A 76 2.12 -3.57 10.29
CA ASP A 76 1.20 -3.76 11.42
C ASP A 76 -0.24 -3.46 11.02
N GLU A 77 -1.20 -3.95 11.79
CA GLU A 77 -2.64 -3.76 11.57
C GLU A 77 -3.09 -4.11 10.14
N TYR A 78 -2.56 -5.20 9.60
CA TYR A 78 -2.78 -5.54 8.19
C TYR A 78 -4.25 -5.78 7.82
N GLN A 79 -5.10 -6.10 8.80
CA GLN A 79 -6.55 -6.24 8.58
C GLN A 79 -7.21 -4.92 8.12
N ASP A 80 -6.55 -3.77 8.33
CA ASP A 80 -7.04 -2.46 7.94
C ASP A 80 -6.53 -1.98 6.58
N CYS A 81 -5.68 -2.78 5.92
CA CYS A 81 -5.21 -2.48 4.56
C CYS A 81 -6.35 -2.44 3.57
N ASP A 82 -6.37 -1.39 2.74
CA ASP A 82 -7.19 -1.35 1.54
C ASP A 82 -6.56 -2.19 0.40
N LYS A 83 -7.30 -2.34 -0.70
CA LYS A 83 -6.84 -3.14 -1.84
C LYS A 83 -5.58 -2.56 -2.50
N SER A 84 -5.46 -1.24 -2.61
CA SER A 84 -4.29 -0.57 -3.21
C SER A 84 -3.03 -0.79 -2.38
N MET A 85 -3.15 -0.67 -1.04
CA MET A 85 -2.08 -0.98 -0.09
C MET A 85 -1.64 -2.43 -0.21
N HIS A 86 -2.59 -3.37 -0.18
CA HIS A 86 -2.31 -4.79 -0.34
C HIS A 86 -1.54 -5.09 -1.62
N MET A 87 -1.98 -4.54 -2.75
CA MET A 87 -1.33 -4.76 -4.05
C MET A 87 0.10 -4.19 -4.10
N LEU A 88 0.35 -3.05 -3.45
CA LEU A 88 1.69 -2.50 -3.33
C LEU A 88 2.59 -3.40 -2.47
N PHE A 89 2.13 -3.82 -1.29
CA PHE A 89 2.90 -4.66 -0.38
C PHE A 89 3.22 -6.02 -1.00
N MET A 90 2.27 -6.62 -1.70
CA MET A 90 2.51 -7.88 -2.41
C MET A 90 3.51 -7.72 -3.56
N TYR A 91 3.48 -6.59 -4.27
CA TYR A 91 4.49 -6.31 -5.29
C TYR A 91 5.89 -6.19 -4.68
N ILE A 92 6.03 -5.52 -3.55
CA ILE A 92 7.31 -5.38 -2.84
C ILE A 92 7.81 -6.75 -2.35
N CYS A 93 6.94 -7.54 -1.77
CA CYS A 93 7.28 -8.88 -1.28
C CYS A 93 7.60 -9.86 -2.41
N ASP A 94 6.68 -10.03 -3.35
CA ASP A 94 6.74 -11.11 -4.35
C ASP A 94 7.68 -10.78 -5.51
N THR A 95 7.75 -9.49 -5.92
CA THR A 95 8.51 -9.07 -7.10
C THR A 95 9.89 -8.50 -6.75
N LEU A 96 9.97 -7.69 -5.70
CA LEU A 96 11.25 -7.15 -5.28
C LEU A 96 12.02 -8.12 -4.35
N GLY A 97 11.37 -9.13 -3.82
CA GLY A 97 11.99 -10.12 -2.94
C GLY A 97 12.42 -9.54 -1.59
N ILE A 98 11.76 -8.47 -1.12
CA ILE A 98 12.03 -7.89 0.19
C ILE A 98 11.27 -8.69 1.24
N ASP A 99 11.97 -9.22 2.24
CA ASP A 99 11.36 -9.94 3.34
C ASP A 99 10.25 -9.12 4.00
N THR A 100 9.11 -9.75 4.23
CA THR A 100 7.94 -9.05 4.78
C THR A 100 7.44 -9.75 6.03
N PHE A 101 7.31 -9.00 7.11
CA PHE A 101 6.70 -9.44 8.36
C PHE A 101 5.37 -8.70 8.55
N VAL A 102 4.29 -9.45 8.67
CA VAL A 102 2.93 -8.92 8.72
C VAL A 102 2.30 -9.29 10.06
N VAL A 103 1.74 -8.30 10.74
CA VAL A 103 0.96 -8.48 11.97
C VAL A 103 -0.46 -7.99 11.73
N GLY A 104 -1.43 -8.70 12.28
CA GLY A 104 -2.83 -8.32 12.19
C GLY A 104 -3.75 -9.32 12.87
N ASP A 105 -4.96 -8.90 13.13
CA ASP A 105 -6.03 -9.73 13.68
C ASP A 105 -7.30 -9.58 12.84
N GLU A 106 -7.65 -10.62 12.08
CA GLU A 106 -8.83 -10.62 11.21
C GLU A 106 -10.13 -10.25 11.97
N LYS A 107 -10.21 -10.58 13.27
CA LYS A 107 -11.38 -10.29 14.09
C LYS A 107 -11.50 -8.80 14.46
N GLN A 108 -10.42 -8.03 14.34
CA GLN A 108 -10.38 -6.60 14.60
C GLN A 108 -10.60 -5.75 13.36
N SER A 109 -10.90 -6.34 12.21
CA SER A 109 -11.21 -5.61 10.97
C SER A 109 -12.57 -4.91 11.09
N ILE A 110 -12.56 -3.69 11.63
CA ILE A 110 -13.75 -2.85 11.83
C ILE A 110 -13.91 -1.76 10.76
N TYR A 111 -12.89 -1.56 9.91
CA TYR A 111 -12.85 -0.47 8.92
C TYR A 111 -13.27 -0.88 7.51
N ILE A 112 -14.10 -1.93 7.37
CA ILE A 112 -14.64 -2.39 6.07
C ILE A 112 -15.36 -1.24 5.34
N TRP A 113 -16.05 -0.37 6.08
CA TRP A 113 -16.72 0.80 5.53
C TRP A 113 -15.76 1.86 4.97
N ARG A 114 -14.51 1.89 5.44
CA ARG A 114 -13.44 2.75 4.92
C ARG A 114 -12.63 2.10 3.79
N GLY A 115 -12.97 0.88 3.39
CA GLY A 115 -12.30 0.18 2.30
C GLY A 115 -11.26 -0.84 2.75
N ALA A 116 -11.20 -1.20 4.03
CA ALA A 116 -10.42 -2.35 4.46
C ALA A 116 -10.81 -3.57 3.60
N TYR A 117 -9.79 -4.31 3.17
CA TYR A 117 -9.92 -5.44 2.25
C TYR A 117 -9.68 -6.76 3.01
N PRO A 118 -10.73 -7.37 3.59
CA PRO A 118 -10.58 -8.57 4.45
C PRO A 118 -9.89 -9.73 3.75
N GLU A 119 -10.04 -9.84 2.41
CA GLU A 119 -9.40 -10.86 1.61
C GLU A 119 -7.87 -10.71 1.57
N ALA A 120 -7.33 -9.50 1.87
CA ALA A 120 -5.89 -9.27 1.95
C ALA A 120 -5.23 -10.21 2.95
N PHE A 121 -5.75 -10.27 4.17
CA PHE A 121 -5.21 -11.13 5.22
C PHE A 121 -5.33 -12.61 4.86
N LYS A 122 -6.47 -13.05 4.33
CA LYS A 122 -6.69 -14.42 3.86
C LYS A 122 -5.75 -14.80 2.73
N SER A 123 -5.47 -13.88 1.81
CA SER A 123 -4.58 -14.15 0.68
C SER A 123 -3.14 -14.41 1.14
N ILE A 124 -2.65 -13.64 2.12
CA ILE A 124 -1.32 -13.87 2.71
C ILE A 124 -1.31 -15.18 3.51
N TRP A 125 -2.37 -15.42 4.28
CA TRP A 125 -2.49 -16.64 5.07
C TRP A 125 -2.37 -17.91 4.23
N ASN A 126 -2.85 -17.89 2.99
CA ASN A 126 -2.81 -19.03 2.09
C ASN A 126 -1.53 -19.09 1.23
N LYS A 127 -0.63 -18.12 1.32
CA LYS A 127 0.63 -18.14 0.57
C LYS A 127 1.62 -19.16 1.15
N PRO A 128 2.21 -20.04 0.32
CA PRO A 128 3.11 -21.09 0.81
C PRO A 128 4.46 -20.54 1.30
N ASN A 129 4.87 -19.36 0.86
CA ASN A 129 6.12 -18.71 1.26
C ASN A 129 6.01 -17.87 2.54
N PHE A 130 4.83 -17.81 3.17
CA PHE A 130 4.65 -17.16 4.48
C PHE A 130 4.61 -18.18 5.61
N HIS A 131 5.49 -17.99 6.59
CA HIS A 131 5.43 -18.72 7.86
C HIS A 131 4.40 -18.07 8.77
N LYS A 132 3.51 -18.90 9.34
CA LYS A 132 2.41 -18.44 10.18
C LYS A 132 2.78 -18.62 11.65
N ILE A 133 2.64 -17.54 12.40
CA ILE A 133 2.84 -17.51 13.85
C ILE A 133 1.56 -17.05 14.50
N PHE A 134 1.05 -17.83 15.43
CA PHE A 134 -0.14 -17.47 16.22
C PHE A 134 0.27 -16.87 17.55
N MET A 135 -0.34 -15.74 17.89
CA MET A 135 -0.26 -15.14 19.21
C MET A 135 -1.53 -15.56 19.98
N GLY A 136 -1.42 -16.62 20.80
CA GLY A 136 -2.56 -17.21 21.51
C GLY A 136 -2.86 -16.58 22.86
N ASP A 137 -1.89 -15.91 23.47
CA ASP A 137 -2.02 -15.35 24.80
C ASP A 137 -2.35 -13.85 24.76
N ASN A 138 -3.41 -13.45 25.46
CA ASN A 138 -3.81 -12.06 25.61
C ASN A 138 -3.34 -11.52 26.96
N PHE A 139 -2.34 -10.61 26.90
CA PHE A 139 -1.80 -9.94 28.09
C PHE A 139 -2.40 -8.54 28.34
N ARG A 140 -3.25 -8.05 27.45
CA ARG A 140 -3.82 -6.69 27.52
C ARG A 140 -5.08 -6.60 28.37
N SER A 141 -5.89 -7.66 28.43
CA SER A 141 -7.15 -7.70 29.19
C SER A 141 -7.14 -8.83 30.21
N CYS A 142 -7.72 -8.55 31.39
CA CYS A 142 -7.93 -9.58 32.41
C CYS A 142 -8.82 -10.70 31.85
N ARG A 143 -8.53 -11.95 32.22
CA ARG A 143 -9.45 -13.07 32.00
C ARG A 143 -10.75 -12.72 32.71
N GLN A 144 -11.86 -12.69 31.99
CA GLN A 144 -13.20 -12.70 32.57
C GLN A 144 -13.52 -14.12 33.05
#